data_ef2ea98659de2141357ca278b51995e6
#
_entry.id   ef2ea98659de2141357ca278b51995e6
#
_cell.length_a   1.000
_cell.length_b   1.000
_cell.length_c   1.000
_cell.angle_alpha   90.00
_cell.angle_beta   90.00
_cell.angle_gamma   90.00
#
_symmetry.space_group_name_H-M   'P 1'
#
loop_
_entity.id
_entity.type
_entity.pdbx_description
1 polymer ?
#
loop_
_entity_poly.entity_id
_entity_poly.type
_entity_poly.pdbx_seq_one_letter_code
_entity_poly.pdbx_strand_id
1 'polypeptide(L)'
;MKTKLSAISGILVLSAILMLAAPAMLSAQDYNNTPVAVSKEKVKVGGKVCYSHIVLEKQTLYSISKAYNVSIEDIYQYNPGLKETGLKKNSIILIPLSEAPKEEGRKEEVVKVEQQAAPVEIKKPVTFQKKKGQKTHIKKWYEDIEMIASHYGVKVEDIMFANGLKDKKLANRQKLIIPESMTRHNTDEAVTEQEVTETPADILADVATAQEEPDSSSSADQQELSPILHKEKIEATVLLPLRNAEGKLSRNNMDFYSGIMLAVYDLGEKGISTDLHVYDIADRSTPVAAEDIYGSDIIIGPITAADLTTHFQQSAEGKAVISPLDPRAEHLVAEYNNLIHIPTPHRLQYQDLTNWIKEEMGENDKVFMFSERTARTNDAVRTMKEVMDSSGISYIPFTYSILEGRDVLEPLKEMMTAEGANRIYIASESEAFVNDVVRNLNLMLLENFEVVLYAPSKIRSFETIEVEHFHKTAMRVSLTYYINYDDPAVRNFLLKYRALYNTEPSQFAFQGYDIANYFISMVSKYGDNWMEHLQESEKAMLQSSFRCMKQGTGGYVNTGVRRIVYGPNWTITQVK
;
A
#
# COMPACT_ATOMS: atom_id res chain seq x y z
N MET A 1 74.45 25.98 2.57
CA MET A 1 74.78 27.06 1.62
C MET A 1 73.49 27.70 1.21
N LYS A 2 73.17 28.83 1.80
CA LYS A 2 73.23 30.20 1.22
C LYS A 2 72.40 30.30 -0.04
N THR A 3 71.43 31.11 -0.23
CA THR A 3 70.95 32.47 0.09
C THR A 3 69.96 32.80 -1.03
N LYS A 4 69.02 33.60 -1.03
CA LYS A 4 68.50 34.87 -0.48
C LYS A 4 67.21 35.20 -1.20
N LEU A 5 66.23 35.62 -0.51
CA LEU A 5 65.49 36.88 -0.54
C LEU A 5 65.65 37.79 -1.79
N SER A 6 64.49 38.23 -2.34
CA SER A 6 64.25 39.67 -2.48
C SER A 6 62.75 39.98 -2.71
N ALA A 7 62.23 40.87 -1.92
CA ALA A 7 60.98 41.62 -2.07
C ALA A 7 61.24 42.86 -2.91
N ILE A 8 60.23 43.38 -3.62
CA ILE A 8 60.01 44.78 -4.04
C ILE A 8 58.55 44.86 -4.45
N SER A 9 57.66 45.43 -3.68
CA SER A 9 57.24 46.84 -3.55
C SER A 9 56.90 47.55 -4.87
N GLY A 10 55.69 48.05 -4.97
CA GLY A 10 55.36 49.13 -5.93
C GLY A 10 53.87 49.27 -6.20
N ILE A 11 53.18 50.05 -5.37
CA ILE A 11 52.51 51.33 -5.66
C ILE A 11 51.13 51.27 -6.32
N LEU A 12 50.18 51.79 -5.55
CA LEU A 12 48.85 52.34 -5.84
C LEU A 12 48.77 53.08 -7.19
N VAL A 13 47.69 52.81 -7.94
CA VAL A 13 46.99 53.83 -8.74
C VAL A 13 45.51 53.77 -8.45
N LEU A 14 45.07 54.83 -7.80
CA LEU A 14 43.68 55.25 -7.57
C LEU A 14 43.19 55.84 -8.90
N SER A 15 42.17 55.26 -9.51
CA SER A 15 41.36 55.96 -10.53
C SER A 15 39.88 55.75 -10.24
N ALA A 16 39.29 56.81 -9.74
CA ALA A 16 37.86 57.00 -9.63
C ALA A 16 37.25 57.02 -11.03
N ILE A 17 36.34 56.07 -11.32
CA ILE A 17 35.35 56.25 -12.38
C ILE A 17 33.98 56.16 -11.75
N LEU A 18 33.37 57.30 -11.67
CA LEU A 18 31.96 57.56 -11.38
C LEU A 18 31.19 57.06 -12.60
N MET A 19 30.39 55.96 -12.45
CA MET A 19 29.42 55.59 -13.44
C MET A 19 28.11 55.20 -12.80
N LEU A 20 27.12 56.00 -13.09
CA LEU A 20 25.69 55.81 -13.14
C LEU A 20 25.15 54.51 -12.51
N ALA A 21 24.45 54.66 -11.42
CA ALA A 21 23.47 53.72 -10.90
C ALA A 21 22.29 53.64 -11.87
N ALA A 22 22.23 52.58 -12.65
CA ALA A 22 20.98 52.07 -13.21
C ALA A 22 20.38 51.13 -12.16
N PRO A 23 19.09 51.26 -11.79
CA PRO A 23 18.47 50.29 -10.93
C PRO A 23 18.36 48.98 -11.71
N ALA A 24 19.08 47.94 -11.30
CA ALA A 24 18.82 46.59 -11.72
C ALA A 24 17.39 46.27 -11.25
N MET A 25 16.48 46.21 -12.20
CA MET A 25 15.19 45.58 -12.00
C MET A 25 15.50 44.11 -11.61
N LEU A 26 15.40 43.79 -10.31
CA LEU A 26 15.26 42.40 -9.90
C LEU A 26 13.96 41.90 -10.55
N SER A 27 14.09 41.10 -11.58
CA SER A 27 13.00 40.23 -12.02
C SER A 27 12.59 39.39 -10.83
N ALA A 28 11.44 39.69 -10.26
CA ALA A 28 10.77 38.79 -9.34
C ALA A 28 10.61 37.46 -10.11
N GLN A 29 11.33 36.43 -9.69
CA GLN A 29 11.02 35.08 -10.12
C GLN A 29 9.57 34.83 -9.73
N ASP A 30 8.72 34.58 -10.71
CA ASP A 30 7.37 34.06 -10.50
C ASP A 30 7.48 32.75 -9.73
N TYR A 31 7.34 32.85 -8.42
CA TYR A 31 7.07 31.71 -7.58
C TYR A 31 5.66 31.21 -7.94
N ASN A 32 5.58 30.18 -8.76
CA ASN A 32 4.35 29.43 -8.97
C ASN A 32 3.95 28.77 -7.66
N ASN A 33 3.29 29.53 -6.78
CA ASN A 33 2.69 29.03 -5.56
C ASN A 33 1.50 28.13 -5.95
N THR A 34 1.50 26.90 -5.44
CA THR A 34 0.32 26.01 -5.56
C THR A 34 -0.89 26.69 -4.92
N PRO A 35 -2.01 26.88 -5.63
CA PRO A 35 -3.20 27.52 -5.07
C PRO A 35 -3.66 26.80 -3.79
N VAL A 36 -3.97 27.55 -2.74
CA VAL A 36 -4.50 27.00 -1.50
C VAL A 36 -6.03 26.92 -1.61
N ALA A 37 -6.55 25.70 -1.74
CA ALA A 37 -7.98 25.45 -1.64
C ALA A 37 -8.39 25.38 -0.16
N VAL A 38 -9.37 26.17 0.25
CA VAL A 38 -9.90 26.15 1.62
C VAL A 38 -10.58 24.80 1.86
N SER A 39 -10.15 24.08 2.89
CA SER A 39 -10.74 22.79 3.28
C SER A 39 -12.18 23.00 3.76
N LYS A 40 -13.04 22.06 3.39
CA LYS A 40 -14.42 22.01 3.90
C LYS A 40 -14.55 21.17 5.17
N GLU A 41 -13.49 20.46 5.54
CA GLU A 41 -13.46 19.57 6.71
C GLU A 41 -13.22 20.39 7.97
N LYS A 42 -14.15 20.27 8.93
CA LYS A 42 -14.10 20.95 10.20
C LYS A 42 -13.94 19.95 11.33
N VAL A 43 -13.01 20.22 12.23
CA VAL A 43 -12.70 19.41 13.42
C VAL A 43 -12.93 20.25 14.67
N LYS A 44 -13.44 19.65 15.71
CA LYS A 44 -13.62 20.32 17.01
C LYS A 44 -12.44 19.97 17.92
N VAL A 45 -11.60 20.95 18.27
CA VAL A 45 -10.45 20.78 19.15
C VAL A 45 -10.53 21.75 20.31
N GLY A 46 -10.48 21.25 21.53
CA GLY A 46 -10.59 22.09 22.73
C GLY A 46 -11.88 22.91 22.82
N GLY A 47 -13.00 22.39 22.28
CA GLY A 47 -14.29 23.11 22.27
C GLY A 47 -14.46 24.11 21.11
N LYS A 48 -13.43 24.42 20.35
CA LYS A 48 -13.45 25.34 19.20
C LYS A 48 -13.43 24.57 17.88
N VAL A 49 -14.10 25.09 16.87
CA VAL A 49 -14.16 24.49 15.53
C VAL A 49 -13.01 25.04 14.68
N CYS A 50 -12.20 24.14 14.10
CA CYS A 50 -11.08 24.47 13.21
C CYS A 50 -11.28 23.78 11.87
N TYR A 51 -10.72 24.34 10.79
CA TYR A 51 -10.53 23.63 9.54
C TYR A 51 -9.34 22.68 9.64
N SER A 52 -9.46 21.49 9.07
CA SER A 52 -8.36 20.56 8.86
C SER A 52 -7.80 20.78 7.45
N HIS A 53 -6.55 21.27 7.33
CA HIS A 53 -5.91 21.55 6.05
C HIS A 53 -4.71 20.62 5.82
N ILE A 54 -4.68 19.94 4.68
CA ILE A 54 -3.53 19.13 4.25
C ILE A 54 -2.60 20.03 3.44
N VAL A 55 -1.37 20.18 3.91
CA VAL A 55 -0.35 21.00 3.27
C VAL A 55 0.13 20.34 1.98
N LEU A 56 -0.06 21.01 0.84
CA LEU A 56 0.44 20.55 -0.45
C LEU A 56 1.85 21.06 -0.73
N GLU A 57 2.51 20.46 -1.70
CA GLU A 57 3.84 20.89 -2.14
C GLU A 57 3.83 22.35 -2.59
N LYS A 58 4.87 23.11 -2.21
CA LYS A 58 5.03 24.54 -2.51
C LYS A 58 4.01 25.49 -1.85
N GLN A 59 3.14 24.99 -0.97
CA GLN A 59 2.34 25.86 -0.10
C GLN A 59 3.20 26.40 1.05
N THR A 60 2.93 27.63 1.44
CA THR A 60 3.59 28.31 2.56
C THR A 60 2.58 28.70 3.63
N LEU A 61 3.01 28.87 4.87
CA LEU A 61 2.13 29.37 5.95
C LEU A 61 1.47 30.69 5.56
N TYR A 62 2.18 31.54 4.82
CA TYR A 62 1.64 32.80 4.32
C TYR A 62 0.51 32.57 3.29
N SER A 63 0.71 31.69 2.32
CA SER A 63 -0.33 31.38 1.33
C SER A 63 -1.58 30.76 1.97
N ILE A 64 -1.37 29.90 2.98
CA ILE A 64 -2.46 29.28 3.74
C ILE A 64 -3.18 30.30 4.62
N SER A 65 -2.47 31.15 5.37
CA SER A 65 -3.07 32.19 6.21
C SER A 65 -3.95 33.15 5.39
N LYS A 66 -3.49 33.51 4.20
CA LYS A 66 -4.27 34.35 3.27
C LYS A 66 -5.52 33.65 2.74
N ALA A 67 -5.43 32.38 2.37
CA ALA A 67 -6.57 31.63 1.84
C ALA A 67 -7.68 31.42 2.87
N TYR A 68 -7.31 31.26 4.15
CA TYR A 68 -8.27 31.08 5.24
C TYR A 68 -8.62 32.36 5.98
N ASN A 69 -8.03 33.48 5.60
CA ASN A 69 -8.19 34.78 6.25
C ASN A 69 -7.95 34.75 7.77
N VAL A 70 -6.84 34.10 8.19
CA VAL A 70 -6.41 33.98 9.58
C VAL A 70 -4.97 34.44 9.70
N SER A 71 -4.55 34.85 10.90
CA SER A 71 -3.15 35.21 11.12
C SER A 71 -2.25 33.95 11.20
N ILE A 72 -0.96 34.11 10.90
CA ILE A 72 0.02 33.01 11.05
C ILE A 72 0.16 32.64 12.54
N GLU A 73 0.04 33.60 13.41
CA GLU A 73 0.07 33.47 14.87
C GLU A 73 -1.09 32.58 15.37
N ASP A 74 -2.30 32.77 14.81
CA ASP A 74 -3.44 31.96 15.13
C ASP A 74 -3.21 30.50 14.66
N ILE A 75 -2.61 30.30 13.49
CA ILE A 75 -2.27 28.96 13.01
C ILE A 75 -1.27 28.29 13.97
N TYR A 76 -0.25 29.02 14.44
CA TYR A 76 0.71 28.48 15.41
C TYR A 76 0.07 28.12 16.76
N GLN A 77 -0.93 28.89 17.22
CA GLN A 77 -1.61 28.64 18.48
C GLN A 77 -2.30 27.27 18.50
N TYR A 78 -2.85 26.85 17.35
CA TYR A 78 -3.52 25.55 17.20
C TYR A 78 -2.60 24.43 16.74
N ASN A 79 -1.34 24.73 16.43
CA ASN A 79 -0.33 23.77 15.99
C ASN A 79 1.01 24.02 16.73
N PRO A 80 1.12 23.70 18.04
CA PRO A 80 2.28 24.10 18.87
C PRO A 80 3.63 23.64 18.34
N GLY A 81 3.70 22.48 17.69
CA GLY A 81 4.94 21.96 17.12
C GLY A 81 5.36 22.58 15.79
N LEU A 82 4.50 23.38 15.15
CA LEU A 82 4.74 23.88 13.79
C LEU A 82 5.86 24.94 13.74
N LYS A 83 6.10 25.66 14.84
CA LYS A 83 7.21 26.65 14.96
C LYS A 83 8.58 25.96 14.94
N GLU A 84 8.67 24.78 15.53
CA GLU A 84 9.94 24.04 15.67
C GLU A 84 10.21 23.15 14.46
N THR A 85 9.16 22.50 13.93
CA THR A 85 9.29 21.49 12.85
C THR A 85 9.14 22.08 11.46
N GLY A 86 8.64 23.32 11.33
CA GLY A 86 8.28 23.95 10.06
C GLY A 86 7.09 23.27 9.35
N LEU A 87 6.64 23.90 8.27
CA LEU A 87 5.55 23.37 7.44
C LEU A 87 6.07 22.21 6.57
N LYS A 88 5.49 21.03 6.69
CA LYS A 88 5.87 19.83 5.92
C LYS A 88 4.80 19.45 4.93
N LYS A 89 5.19 19.05 3.72
CA LYS A 89 4.30 18.47 2.71
C LYS A 89 3.53 17.26 3.31
N ASN A 90 2.25 17.16 2.99
CA ASN A 90 1.33 16.15 3.49
C ASN A 90 1.08 16.16 5.01
N SER A 91 1.55 17.16 5.74
CA SER A 91 1.13 17.36 7.14
C SER A 91 -0.27 17.96 7.19
N ILE A 92 -1.01 17.61 8.25
CA ILE A 92 -2.32 18.21 8.53
C ILE A 92 -2.09 19.33 9.55
N ILE A 93 -2.59 20.52 9.25
CA ILE A 93 -2.60 21.65 10.17
C ILE A 93 -4.02 22.09 10.49
N LEU A 94 -4.21 22.54 11.72
CA LEU A 94 -5.50 23.04 12.22
C LEU A 94 -5.55 24.56 12.05
N ILE A 95 -6.60 25.03 11.39
CA ILE A 95 -6.76 26.46 11.10
C ILE A 95 -8.06 26.91 11.77
N PRO A 96 -8.01 27.87 12.72
CA PRO A 96 -9.19 28.34 13.41
C PRO A 96 -10.18 29.00 12.45
N LEU A 97 -11.49 28.92 12.76
CA LEU A 97 -12.47 29.73 12.05
C LEU A 97 -12.26 31.19 12.49
N SER A 98 -12.05 32.09 11.50
CA SER A 98 -12.03 33.53 11.75
C SER A 98 -13.43 33.98 12.16
N GLU A 99 -13.59 34.49 13.38
CA GLU A 99 -14.72 35.36 13.71
C GLU A 99 -14.43 36.69 13.02
N ALA A 100 -15.32 37.11 12.11
CA ALA A 100 -15.14 38.30 11.30
C ALA A 100 -14.82 39.54 12.19
N PRO A 101 -13.74 40.28 11.92
CA PRO A 101 -13.53 41.57 12.56
C PRO A 101 -14.52 42.59 11.98
N LYS A 102 -15.11 43.39 12.83
CA LYS A 102 -15.88 44.57 12.46
C LYS A 102 -15.01 45.53 11.63
N GLU A 103 -15.55 46.00 10.51
CA GLU A 103 -14.95 46.99 9.63
C GLU A 103 -14.69 48.31 10.36
N GLU A 104 -13.45 48.78 10.29
CA GLU A 104 -13.14 50.23 10.36
C GLU A 104 -12.21 50.61 9.20
N GLY A 105 -12.82 51.29 8.29
CA GLY A 105 -12.36 52.36 7.41
C GLY A 105 -11.05 52.22 6.61
N ARG A 106 -11.13 51.88 5.33
CA ARG A 106 -10.27 52.48 4.30
C ARG A 106 -10.98 52.62 2.98
N LYS A 107 -11.03 53.86 2.47
CA LYS A 107 -11.69 54.33 1.28
C LYS A 107 -11.13 53.63 0.03
N GLU A 108 -12.04 53.13 -0.80
CA GLU A 108 -11.77 52.67 -2.15
C GLU A 108 -11.78 53.81 -3.13
N GLU A 109 -10.80 53.84 -4.02
CA GLU A 109 -10.77 54.63 -5.22
C GLU A 109 -11.21 53.73 -6.38
N VAL A 110 -12.37 54.04 -6.92
CA VAL A 110 -13.01 53.29 -8.01
C VAL A 110 -12.50 53.81 -9.34
N VAL A 111 -11.84 52.98 -10.13
CA VAL A 111 -11.63 53.22 -11.55
C VAL A 111 -12.66 52.41 -12.34
N LYS A 112 -13.62 53.14 -12.92
CA LYS A 112 -14.59 52.61 -13.89
C LYS A 112 -13.90 52.36 -15.23
N VAL A 113 -14.09 51.16 -15.80
CA VAL A 113 -14.01 50.93 -17.23
C VAL A 113 -15.33 50.28 -17.66
N GLU A 114 -16.11 51.09 -18.42
CA GLU A 114 -17.30 50.64 -19.13
C GLU A 114 -16.91 49.83 -20.36
N GLN A 115 -17.47 48.63 -20.48
CA GLN A 115 -17.74 48.10 -21.83
C GLN A 115 -19.09 47.37 -21.82
N GLN A 116 -19.93 47.84 -22.76
CA GLN A 116 -21.28 47.39 -23.08
C GLN A 116 -21.27 45.99 -23.68
N ALA A 117 -22.13 45.11 -23.20
CA ALA A 117 -22.69 44.01 -24.00
C ALA A 117 -24.12 43.71 -23.54
N ALA A 118 -25.00 43.55 -24.53
CA ALA A 118 -26.44 43.46 -24.46
C ALA A 118 -26.98 42.25 -23.65
N PRO A 119 -28.23 42.29 -23.17
CA PRO A 119 -28.76 41.29 -22.25
C PRO A 119 -29.20 40.01 -22.98
N VAL A 120 -28.65 38.90 -22.55
CA VAL A 120 -29.15 37.55 -22.87
C VAL A 120 -30.05 37.11 -21.72
N GLU A 121 -31.27 36.79 -22.02
CA GLU A 121 -32.33 36.30 -21.14
C GLU A 121 -31.88 35.07 -20.34
N ILE A 122 -31.76 35.21 -19.02
CA ILE A 122 -31.45 34.13 -18.12
C ILE A 122 -32.75 33.39 -17.80
N LYS A 123 -32.95 32.22 -18.41
CA LYS A 123 -33.97 31.27 -17.96
C LYS A 123 -33.60 30.78 -16.57
N LYS A 124 -34.52 30.89 -15.61
CA LYS A 124 -34.41 30.49 -14.21
C LYS A 124 -33.91 29.04 -14.08
N PRO A 125 -33.04 28.73 -13.11
CA PRO A 125 -32.60 27.36 -12.86
C PRO A 125 -33.77 26.48 -12.36
N VAL A 126 -33.98 25.36 -13.03
CA VAL A 126 -34.96 24.34 -12.63
C VAL A 126 -34.43 23.66 -11.35
N THR A 127 -35.12 23.90 -10.26
CA THR A 127 -34.82 23.28 -8.96
C THR A 127 -35.33 21.84 -8.98
N PHE A 128 -34.44 20.87 -9.09
CA PHE A 128 -34.80 19.45 -8.95
C PHE A 128 -35.02 19.10 -7.49
N GLN A 129 -36.21 18.68 -7.14
CA GLN A 129 -36.56 18.13 -5.84
C GLN A 129 -35.93 16.71 -5.72
N LYS A 130 -35.21 16.47 -4.62
CA LYS A 130 -34.54 15.23 -4.28
C LYS A 130 -35.54 14.09 -4.07
N LYS A 131 -35.69 13.18 -5.03
CA LYS A 131 -36.44 11.92 -4.83
C LYS A 131 -35.63 10.99 -3.93
N LYS A 132 -36.29 10.42 -2.92
CA LYS A 132 -35.74 9.45 -1.97
C LYS A 132 -35.42 8.17 -2.75
N GLY A 133 -34.11 7.81 -2.87
CA GLY A 133 -33.65 6.58 -3.55
C GLY A 133 -32.61 6.77 -4.67
N GLN A 134 -32.24 7.99 -5.07
CA GLN A 134 -31.26 8.20 -6.14
C GLN A 134 -29.85 7.80 -5.70
N LYS A 135 -29.20 6.92 -6.49
CA LYS A 135 -27.79 6.59 -6.33
C LYS A 135 -26.93 7.82 -6.61
N THR A 136 -25.94 8.07 -5.78
CA THR A 136 -24.98 9.18 -5.97
C THR A 136 -23.56 8.64 -5.93
N HIS A 137 -22.70 9.20 -6.79
CA HIS A 137 -21.28 8.88 -6.85
C HIS A 137 -20.45 10.13 -6.56
N ILE A 138 -19.36 9.98 -5.81
CA ILE A 138 -18.38 11.05 -5.58
C ILE A 138 -17.15 10.70 -6.42
N LYS A 139 -16.90 11.51 -7.46
CA LYS A 139 -15.77 11.33 -8.36
C LYS A 139 -14.46 11.24 -7.59
N LYS A 140 -13.73 10.18 -7.78
CA LYS A 140 -12.36 10.02 -7.29
C LYS A 140 -11.38 10.73 -8.24
N TRP A 141 -10.19 11.05 -7.76
CA TRP A 141 -9.21 11.84 -8.52
C TRP A 141 -8.76 11.19 -9.83
N TYR A 142 -8.87 9.88 -9.94
CA TYR A 142 -8.48 9.08 -11.11
C TYR A 142 -9.65 8.67 -12.01
N GLU A 143 -10.90 8.99 -11.64
CA GLU A 143 -12.08 8.64 -12.44
C GLU A 143 -12.41 9.75 -13.44
N ASP A 144 -12.83 9.39 -14.63
CA ASP A 144 -13.51 10.22 -15.59
C ASP A 144 -14.99 9.86 -15.70
N ILE A 145 -15.75 10.61 -16.50
CA ILE A 145 -17.20 10.38 -16.62
C ILE A 145 -17.50 9.07 -17.35
N GLU A 146 -16.62 8.65 -18.27
CA GLU A 146 -16.70 7.39 -19.01
C GLU A 146 -16.54 6.18 -18.09
N MET A 147 -15.57 6.22 -17.19
CA MET A 147 -15.36 5.18 -16.18
C MET A 147 -16.55 5.08 -15.22
N ILE A 148 -17.07 6.21 -14.77
CA ILE A 148 -18.24 6.25 -13.87
C ILE A 148 -19.47 5.69 -14.61
N ALA A 149 -19.68 6.07 -15.86
CA ALA A 149 -20.79 5.57 -16.70
C ALA A 149 -20.71 4.04 -16.89
N SER A 150 -19.52 3.52 -17.19
CA SER A 150 -19.25 2.08 -17.31
C SER A 150 -19.50 1.33 -16.00
N HIS A 151 -19.03 1.88 -14.88
CA HIS A 151 -19.20 1.27 -13.55
C HIS A 151 -20.66 1.08 -13.14
N TYR A 152 -21.53 2.02 -13.53
CA TYR A 152 -22.96 1.96 -13.21
C TYR A 152 -23.82 1.41 -14.33
N GLY A 153 -23.23 1.04 -15.49
CA GLY A 153 -23.95 0.53 -16.65
C GLY A 153 -24.92 1.54 -17.28
N VAL A 154 -24.60 2.84 -17.20
CA VAL A 154 -25.39 3.96 -17.74
C VAL A 154 -24.61 4.68 -18.84
N LYS A 155 -25.30 5.44 -19.69
CA LYS A 155 -24.63 6.24 -20.71
C LYS A 155 -24.04 7.52 -20.11
N VAL A 156 -22.93 7.98 -20.67
CA VAL A 156 -22.28 9.24 -20.29
C VAL A 156 -23.25 10.41 -20.40
N GLU A 157 -24.04 10.45 -21.48
CA GLU A 157 -25.03 11.48 -21.75
C GLU A 157 -26.11 11.54 -20.66
N ASP A 158 -26.50 10.39 -20.10
CA ASP A 158 -27.50 10.30 -19.05
C ASP A 158 -26.96 10.86 -17.72
N ILE A 159 -25.69 10.60 -17.42
CA ILE A 159 -25.02 11.21 -16.25
C ILE A 159 -24.88 12.71 -16.46
N MET A 160 -24.44 13.16 -17.64
CA MET A 160 -24.31 14.58 -17.96
C MET A 160 -25.65 15.30 -17.83
N PHE A 161 -26.70 14.73 -18.36
CA PHE A 161 -28.06 15.28 -18.29
C PHE A 161 -28.57 15.35 -16.84
N ALA A 162 -28.42 14.26 -16.07
CA ALA A 162 -28.87 14.19 -14.68
C ALA A 162 -28.16 15.20 -13.76
N ASN A 163 -26.95 15.62 -14.13
CA ASN A 163 -26.11 16.55 -13.35
C ASN A 163 -25.98 17.94 -13.97
N GLY A 164 -26.66 18.23 -15.10
CA GLY A 164 -26.59 19.53 -15.80
C GLY A 164 -25.19 19.86 -16.29
N LEU A 165 -24.38 18.87 -16.67
CA LEU A 165 -23.01 19.05 -17.13
C LEU A 165 -23.01 19.47 -18.60
N LYS A 166 -22.23 20.49 -18.93
CA LYS A 166 -22.08 21.01 -20.31
C LYS A 166 -20.92 20.35 -21.05
N ASP A 167 -19.94 19.83 -20.32
CA ASP A 167 -18.79 19.10 -20.86
C ASP A 167 -18.49 17.86 -20.01
N LYS A 168 -17.61 16.99 -20.50
CA LYS A 168 -17.22 15.74 -19.85
C LYS A 168 -16.22 15.92 -18.70
N LYS A 169 -15.72 17.15 -18.49
CA LYS A 169 -14.75 17.42 -17.42
C LYS A 169 -15.43 17.51 -16.06
N LEU A 170 -15.01 16.65 -15.17
CA LEU A 170 -15.50 16.59 -13.79
C LEU A 170 -14.45 17.15 -12.83
N ALA A 171 -14.90 17.96 -11.88
CA ALA A 171 -14.04 18.40 -10.79
C ALA A 171 -13.74 17.24 -9.82
N ASN A 172 -12.54 17.22 -9.22
CA ASN A 172 -12.21 16.23 -8.22
C ASN A 172 -13.20 16.28 -7.04
N ARG A 173 -13.65 15.10 -6.59
CA ARG A 173 -14.68 14.94 -5.55
C ARG A 173 -16.05 15.53 -5.91
N GLN A 174 -16.32 15.75 -7.18
CA GLN A 174 -17.65 16.17 -7.62
C GLN A 174 -18.67 15.08 -7.33
N LYS A 175 -19.76 15.46 -6.69
CA LYS A 175 -20.86 14.55 -6.41
C LYS A 175 -21.79 14.50 -7.61
N LEU A 176 -21.97 13.31 -8.17
CA LEU A 176 -22.80 13.05 -9.34
C LEU A 176 -24.04 12.26 -8.93
N ILE A 177 -25.15 12.59 -9.55
CA ILE A 177 -26.38 11.81 -9.52
C ILE A 177 -26.28 10.77 -10.64
N ILE A 178 -26.43 9.51 -10.30
CA ILE A 178 -26.40 8.40 -11.26
C ILE A 178 -27.84 8.04 -11.58
N PRO A 179 -28.30 8.22 -12.83
CA PRO A 179 -29.64 7.82 -13.24
C PRO A 179 -29.75 6.29 -13.27
N GLU A 180 -30.92 5.74 -13.01
CA GLU A 180 -31.19 4.33 -13.26
C GLU A 180 -31.23 4.10 -14.78
N SER A 181 -30.65 2.99 -15.27
CA SER A 181 -30.60 2.69 -16.71
C SER A 181 -32.02 2.61 -17.25
N MET A 182 -32.41 3.57 -18.09
CA MET A 182 -33.65 3.47 -18.86
C MET A 182 -33.43 2.51 -20.02
N THR A 183 -33.76 1.26 -19.82
CA THR A 183 -34.01 0.33 -20.93
C THR A 183 -35.30 0.80 -21.61
N ARG A 184 -35.18 1.44 -22.76
CA ARG A 184 -36.34 1.67 -23.63
C ARG A 184 -36.73 0.32 -24.21
N HIS A 185 -37.76 -0.30 -23.64
CA HIS A 185 -38.57 -1.27 -24.35
C HIS A 185 -39.66 -0.49 -25.09
N ASN A 186 -39.58 -0.53 -26.42
CA ASN A 186 -40.77 -0.36 -27.27
C ASN A 186 -41.56 -1.66 -27.22
N THR A 187 -42.77 -1.55 -26.94
CA THR A 187 -43.99 -2.19 -27.45
C THR A 187 -44.94 -2.62 -26.36
N ASP A 188 -46.16 -2.18 -26.62
CA ASP A 188 -47.43 -2.50 -26.00
C ASP A 188 -47.58 -3.97 -25.57
N GLU A 189 -48.07 -4.17 -24.35
CA GLU A 189 -49.28 -4.94 -24.04
C GLU A 189 -49.44 -5.03 -22.52
N ALA A 190 -50.66 -4.74 -22.10
CA ALA A 190 -51.17 -4.81 -20.75
C ALA A 190 -51.24 -6.29 -20.28
N VAL A 191 -50.84 -6.57 -19.02
CA VAL A 191 -51.52 -7.54 -18.14
C VAL A 191 -51.07 -7.37 -16.68
N THR A 192 -52.03 -7.00 -15.84
CA THR A 192 -52.37 -7.37 -14.46
C THR A 192 -51.27 -7.51 -13.40
N GLU A 193 -51.46 -6.67 -12.36
CA GLU A 193 -50.93 -6.81 -11.02
C GLU A 193 -51.22 -8.18 -10.39
N GLN A 194 -50.21 -8.80 -9.79
CA GLN A 194 -50.38 -9.65 -8.61
C GLN A 194 -49.26 -9.37 -7.61
N GLU A 195 -49.67 -8.85 -6.49
CA GLU A 195 -48.98 -8.67 -5.24
C GLU A 195 -48.63 -10.04 -4.66
N VAL A 196 -47.33 -10.31 -4.41
CA VAL A 196 -46.91 -11.40 -3.52
C VAL A 196 -45.94 -10.82 -2.51
N THR A 197 -46.44 -10.69 -1.30
CA THR A 197 -45.70 -10.48 -0.06
C THR A 197 -45.04 -11.80 0.33
N GLU A 198 -43.69 -11.85 0.38
CA GLU A 198 -42.98 -12.87 1.15
C GLU A 198 -41.92 -12.23 2.04
N THR A 199 -42.03 -12.47 3.30
CA THR A 199 -41.11 -12.17 4.40
C THR A 199 -39.91 -13.14 4.37
N PRO A 200 -38.71 -12.70 4.75
CA PRO A 200 -37.53 -13.58 4.78
C PRO A 200 -37.42 -14.31 6.14
N ALA A 201 -37.91 -15.52 6.18
CA ALA A 201 -37.54 -16.51 7.17
C ALA A 201 -37.79 -17.89 6.53
N ASP A 202 -36.76 -18.49 5.93
CA ASP A 202 -36.59 -19.91 5.71
C ASP A 202 -35.58 -20.17 4.58
N ILE A 203 -34.29 -19.98 4.86
CA ILE A 203 -33.22 -20.67 4.13
C ILE A 203 -32.17 -21.11 5.18
N LEU A 204 -32.54 -22.10 5.95
CA LEU A 204 -31.62 -22.91 6.74
C LEU A 204 -32.23 -24.33 6.85
N ALA A 205 -32.11 -25.11 5.79
CA ALA A 205 -32.16 -26.58 5.84
C ALA A 205 -32.08 -27.07 4.39
N ASP A 206 -30.92 -27.50 3.96
CA ASP A 206 -30.69 -28.64 3.09
C ASP A 206 -29.26 -28.60 2.52
N VAL A 207 -28.31 -29.08 3.27
CA VAL A 207 -27.14 -29.79 2.75
C VAL A 207 -26.72 -30.80 3.82
N ALA A 208 -27.33 -31.93 3.83
CA ALA A 208 -26.82 -33.14 4.43
C ALA A 208 -26.94 -34.28 3.42
N THR A 209 -25.86 -35.04 3.35
CA THR A 209 -25.74 -36.35 2.71
C THR A 209 -25.33 -36.41 1.23
N ALA A 210 -24.01 -36.49 1.03
CA ALA A 210 -23.45 -37.42 0.04
C ALA A 210 -22.26 -38.12 0.70
N GLN A 211 -22.49 -39.37 1.10
CA GLN A 211 -21.45 -40.34 1.44
C GLN A 211 -20.88 -40.88 0.13
N GLU A 212 -19.56 -40.74 -0.05
CA GLU A 212 -18.80 -41.63 -0.97
C GLU A 212 -17.77 -42.38 -0.15
N GLU A 213 -17.85 -43.68 -0.21
CA GLU A 213 -16.91 -44.64 0.37
C GLU A 213 -15.57 -44.63 -0.38
N PRO A 214 -14.44 -44.85 0.28
CA PRO A 214 -13.13 -44.82 -0.35
C PRO A 214 -12.76 -46.16 -0.94
N ASP A 215 -12.32 -46.13 -2.19
CA ASP A 215 -11.63 -47.24 -2.82
C ASP A 215 -10.16 -47.27 -2.41
N SER A 216 -9.71 -48.43 -2.01
CA SER A 216 -8.40 -48.73 -1.43
C SER A 216 -7.34 -48.93 -2.50
N SER A 217 -6.21 -48.24 -2.41
CA SER A 217 -4.85 -48.80 -2.45
C SER A 217 -3.79 -47.79 -2.88
N SER A 218 -2.97 -47.33 -1.95
CA SER A 218 -1.50 -47.29 -2.15
C SER A 218 -0.82 -46.92 -0.83
N SER A 219 -0.01 -47.81 -0.34
CA SER A 219 0.87 -47.66 0.81
C SER A 219 1.98 -46.68 0.50
N ALA A 220 1.97 -45.51 1.18
CA ALA A 220 3.13 -44.69 1.42
C ALA A 220 3.04 -44.21 2.87
N ASP A 221 4.15 -44.24 3.59
CA ASP A 221 4.28 -43.92 5.01
C ASP A 221 3.39 -42.76 5.46
N GLN A 222 2.24 -43.07 6.01
CA GLN A 222 1.43 -42.13 6.77
C GLN A 222 2.04 -42.07 8.18
N GLN A 223 2.76 -40.99 8.46
CA GLN A 223 2.92 -40.56 9.84
C GLN A 223 1.51 -40.34 10.39
N GLU A 224 1.10 -41.17 11.35
CA GLU A 224 -0.15 -40.95 12.08
C GLU A 224 -0.09 -39.58 12.74
N LEU A 225 -0.86 -38.62 12.19
CA LEU A 225 -1.08 -37.33 12.83
C LEU A 225 -1.78 -37.56 14.16
N SER A 226 -1.27 -36.92 15.21
CA SER A 226 -1.86 -36.96 16.56
C SER A 226 -3.35 -36.55 16.51
N PRO A 227 -4.22 -37.09 17.37
CA PRO A 227 -5.64 -36.76 17.38
C PRO A 227 -5.86 -35.26 17.58
N ILE A 228 -6.83 -34.68 16.86
CA ILE A 228 -7.19 -33.27 16.93
C ILE A 228 -7.78 -32.99 18.33
N LEU A 229 -7.06 -32.20 19.13
CA LEU A 229 -7.46 -31.76 20.45
C LEU A 229 -7.90 -30.30 20.39
N HIS A 230 -9.18 -30.03 20.53
CA HIS A 230 -9.68 -28.67 20.66
C HIS A 230 -9.28 -28.05 22.00
N LYS A 231 -8.65 -26.85 21.92
CA LYS A 231 -8.28 -26.05 23.10
C LYS A 231 -9.07 -24.76 23.12
N GLU A 232 -9.95 -24.60 24.11
CA GLU A 232 -10.83 -23.43 24.22
C GLU A 232 -10.14 -22.24 24.89
N LYS A 233 -9.17 -22.49 25.77
CA LYS A 233 -8.42 -21.47 26.49
C LYS A 233 -6.94 -21.53 26.08
N ILE A 234 -6.43 -20.41 25.57
CA ILE A 234 -5.07 -20.31 25.02
C ILE A 234 -4.28 -19.27 25.80
N GLU A 235 -3.10 -19.64 26.24
CA GLU A 235 -2.15 -18.74 26.87
C GLU A 235 -1.17 -18.22 25.81
N ALA A 236 -1.29 -16.93 25.44
CA ALA A 236 -0.45 -16.30 24.43
C ALA A 236 0.43 -15.21 25.03
N THR A 237 1.71 -15.24 24.75
CA THR A 237 2.65 -14.19 25.16
C THR A 237 3.07 -13.33 23.97
N VAL A 238 3.14 -12.02 24.18
CA VAL A 238 3.57 -11.04 23.19
C VAL A 238 4.78 -10.29 23.72
N LEU A 239 5.88 -10.37 22.98
CA LEU A 239 7.15 -9.72 23.31
C LEU A 239 7.45 -8.60 22.30
N LEU A 240 7.18 -7.34 22.66
CA LEU A 240 7.32 -6.20 21.77
C LEU A 240 8.10 -5.06 22.42
N PRO A 241 9.03 -4.41 21.71
CA PRO A 241 9.61 -3.15 22.16
C PRO A 241 8.59 -2.03 21.93
N LEU A 242 7.64 -1.85 22.88
CA LEU A 242 6.56 -0.87 22.74
C LEU A 242 7.07 0.57 22.75
N ARG A 243 8.26 0.81 23.30
CA ARG A 243 8.92 2.12 23.36
C ARG A 243 10.16 2.15 22.47
N ASN A 244 10.48 3.33 21.99
CA ASN A 244 11.74 3.60 21.30
C ASN A 244 12.85 3.92 22.30
N ALA A 245 14.08 4.12 21.82
CA ALA A 245 15.25 4.48 22.65
C ALA A 245 15.06 5.78 23.47
N GLU A 246 14.11 6.63 23.11
CA GLU A 246 13.78 7.88 23.81
C GLU A 246 12.66 7.67 24.85
N GLY A 247 12.20 6.45 25.06
CA GLY A 247 11.09 6.10 25.97
C GLY A 247 9.69 6.48 25.45
N LYS A 248 9.58 6.96 24.21
CA LYS A 248 8.30 7.26 23.56
C LYS A 248 7.70 6.01 22.94
N LEU A 249 6.36 5.89 22.94
CA LEU A 249 5.67 4.79 22.29
C LEU A 249 6.02 4.70 20.80
N SER A 250 6.37 3.52 20.34
CA SER A 250 6.59 3.21 18.94
C SER A 250 5.25 3.03 18.24
N ARG A 251 4.91 3.93 17.30
CA ARG A 251 3.65 3.85 16.57
C ARG A 251 3.46 2.51 15.86
N ASN A 252 4.48 2.05 15.16
CA ASN A 252 4.41 0.79 14.40
C ASN A 252 4.16 -0.42 15.32
N ASN A 253 4.85 -0.47 16.47
CA ASN A 253 4.70 -1.59 17.40
C ASN A 253 3.37 -1.52 18.16
N MET A 254 2.86 -0.31 18.42
CA MET A 254 1.53 -0.11 18.98
C MET A 254 0.43 -0.50 17.97
N ASP A 255 0.61 -0.18 16.68
CA ASP A 255 -0.32 -0.61 15.63
C ASP A 255 -0.32 -2.15 15.51
N PHE A 256 0.86 -2.79 15.54
CA PHE A 256 0.98 -4.24 15.54
C PHE A 256 0.27 -4.87 16.75
N TYR A 257 0.48 -4.34 17.94
CA TYR A 257 -0.23 -4.75 19.14
C TYR A 257 -1.75 -4.56 19.04
N SER A 258 -2.20 -3.42 18.52
CA SER A 258 -3.63 -3.16 18.32
C SER A 258 -4.27 -4.16 17.35
N GLY A 259 -3.52 -4.59 16.33
CA GLY A 259 -3.95 -5.67 15.44
C GLY A 259 -4.12 -7.00 16.16
N ILE A 260 -3.17 -7.38 17.03
CA ILE A 260 -3.27 -8.59 17.86
C ILE A 260 -4.52 -8.52 18.75
N MET A 261 -4.74 -7.40 19.43
CA MET A 261 -5.90 -7.20 20.31
C MET A 261 -7.22 -7.37 19.56
N LEU A 262 -7.32 -6.83 18.34
CA LEU A 262 -8.52 -7.00 17.52
C LEU A 262 -8.71 -8.45 17.06
N ALA A 263 -7.62 -9.17 16.77
CA ALA A 263 -7.69 -10.59 16.44
C ALA A 263 -8.19 -11.43 17.63
N VAL A 264 -7.66 -11.17 18.82
CA VAL A 264 -8.11 -11.83 20.08
C VAL A 264 -9.59 -11.55 20.33
N TYR A 265 -10.04 -10.30 20.13
CA TYR A 265 -11.44 -9.95 20.25
C TYR A 265 -12.32 -10.75 19.26
N ASP A 266 -11.95 -10.78 17.97
CA ASP A 266 -12.68 -11.50 16.92
C ASP A 266 -12.70 -13.02 17.14
N LEU A 267 -11.65 -13.57 17.73
CA LEU A 267 -11.58 -14.98 18.12
C LEU A 267 -12.45 -15.27 19.33
N GLY A 268 -12.52 -14.34 20.30
CA GLY A 268 -13.44 -14.40 21.43
C GLY A 268 -14.90 -14.44 21.00
N GLU A 269 -15.29 -13.66 19.99
CA GLU A 269 -16.64 -13.72 19.39
C GLU A 269 -16.95 -15.12 18.77
N LYS A 270 -15.92 -15.90 18.43
CA LYS A 270 -16.05 -17.28 17.92
C LYS A 270 -15.90 -18.35 19.01
N GLY A 271 -15.81 -17.96 20.28
CA GLY A 271 -15.70 -18.87 21.42
C GLY A 271 -14.28 -19.29 21.78
N ILE A 272 -13.24 -18.69 21.18
CA ILE A 272 -11.84 -18.98 21.49
C ILE A 272 -11.36 -17.97 22.55
N SER A 273 -11.19 -18.42 23.79
CA SER A 273 -10.67 -17.60 24.89
C SER A 273 -9.15 -17.51 24.85
N THR A 274 -8.60 -16.29 24.90
CA THR A 274 -7.15 -16.08 24.90
C THR A 274 -6.76 -15.20 26.08
N ASP A 275 -5.91 -15.74 26.97
CA ASP A 275 -5.21 -14.95 27.98
C ASP A 275 -3.93 -14.41 27.35
N LEU A 276 -3.90 -13.09 27.15
CA LEU A 276 -2.81 -12.42 26.44
C LEU A 276 -1.88 -11.71 27.43
N HIS A 277 -0.65 -12.20 27.54
CA HIS A 277 0.41 -11.64 28.37
C HIS A 277 1.32 -10.77 27.50
N VAL A 278 1.41 -9.47 27.78
CA VAL A 278 2.17 -8.52 26.95
C VAL A 278 3.32 -7.93 27.74
N TYR A 279 4.53 -8.07 27.22
CA TYR A 279 5.74 -7.57 27.84
C TYR A 279 6.41 -6.53 26.93
N ASP A 280 6.70 -5.34 27.50
CA ASP A 280 7.50 -4.31 26.84
C ASP A 280 9.00 -4.64 26.99
N ILE A 281 9.61 -5.14 25.91
CA ILE A 281 11.02 -5.51 25.87
C ILE A 281 11.94 -4.38 25.37
N ALA A 282 11.47 -3.13 25.39
CA ALA A 282 12.29 -1.99 24.99
C ALA A 282 13.48 -1.76 25.93
N ASP A 283 13.31 -2.09 27.20
CA ASP A 283 14.39 -2.09 28.19
C ASP A 283 15.05 -3.47 28.26
N ARG A 284 16.17 -3.62 27.55
CA ARG A 284 16.96 -4.84 27.51
C ARG A 284 17.66 -5.18 28.82
N SER A 285 17.68 -4.25 29.78
CA SER A 285 18.28 -4.48 31.10
C SER A 285 17.42 -5.36 32.01
N THR A 286 16.13 -5.48 31.70
CA THR A 286 15.17 -6.27 32.46
C THR A 286 14.62 -7.39 31.56
N PRO A 287 15.26 -8.55 31.50
CA PRO A 287 14.76 -9.67 30.72
C PRO A 287 13.43 -10.19 31.28
N VAL A 288 12.53 -10.61 30.39
CA VAL A 288 11.30 -11.30 30.80
C VAL A 288 11.67 -12.61 31.46
N ALA A 289 11.13 -12.88 32.65
CA ALA A 289 11.47 -14.09 33.40
C ALA A 289 10.97 -15.35 32.66
N ALA A 290 11.75 -16.42 32.73
CA ALA A 290 11.38 -17.71 32.14
C ALA A 290 10.02 -18.21 32.65
N GLU A 291 9.74 -17.96 33.94
CA GLU A 291 8.49 -18.32 34.60
C GLU A 291 7.25 -17.67 33.96
N ASP A 292 7.41 -16.42 33.49
CA ASP A 292 6.34 -15.67 32.84
C ASP A 292 6.00 -16.22 31.44
N ILE A 293 6.93 -16.88 30.78
CA ILE A 293 6.79 -17.42 29.42
C ILE A 293 6.45 -18.91 29.44
N TYR A 294 6.82 -19.63 30.52
CA TYR A 294 6.72 -21.09 30.59
C TYR A 294 5.31 -21.64 30.38
N GLY A 295 4.28 -20.90 30.84
CA GLY A 295 2.86 -21.25 30.66
C GLY A 295 2.32 -21.05 29.26
N SER A 296 3.04 -20.36 28.37
CA SER A 296 2.53 -19.97 27.06
C SER A 296 2.41 -21.15 26.10
N ASP A 297 1.31 -21.17 25.34
CA ASP A 297 1.12 -22.06 24.20
C ASP A 297 1.85 -21.54 22.96
N ILE A 298 1.96 -20.20 22.88
CA ILE A 298 2.54 -19.49 21.75
C ILE A 298 3.17 -18.17 22.21
N ILE A 299 4.30 -17.83 21.60
CA ILE A 299 5.00 -16.56 21.84
C ILE A 299 5.06 -15.78 20.52
N ILE A 300 4.51 -14.58 20.46
CA ILE A 300 4.56 -13.68 19.31
C ILE A 300 5.63 -12.62 19.56
N GLY A 301 6.65 -12.59 18.73
CA GLY A 301 7.86 -11.78 18.94
C GLY A 301 8.96 -12.58 19.67
N PRO A 302 10.10 -11.93 19.94
CA PRO A 302 10.48 -10.55 19.61
C PRO A 302 10.51 -10.21 18.12
N ILE A 303 10.56 -8.90 17.83
CA ILE A 303 10.52 -8.41 16.42
C ILE A 303 11.87 -8.58 15.73
N THR A 304 12.99 -8.28 16.40
CA THR A 304 14.32 -8.27 15.77
C THR A 304 15.09 -9.56 15.99
N ALA A 305 15.95 -9.94 15.04
CA ALA A 305 16.82 -11.09 15.15
C ALA A 305 17.69 -11.05 16.42
N ALA A 306 18.20 -9.87 16.79
CA ALA A 306 19.02 -9.70 18.00
C ALA A 306 18.24 -9.96 19.29
N ASP A 307 17.02 -9.47 19.38
CA ASP A 307 16.16 -9.67 20.55
C ASP A 307 15.69 -11.14 20.62
N LEU A 308 15.42 -11.77 19.46
CA LEU A 308 15.13 -13.21 19.38
C LEU A 308 16.27 -14.03 19.99
N THR A 309 17.51 -13.82 19.56
CA THR A 309 18.67 -14.56 20.08
C THR A 309 18.80 -14.40 21.59
N THR A 310 18.61 -13.19 22.11
CA THR A 310 18.69 -12.93 23.56
C THR A 310 17.61 -13.68 24.33
N HIS A 311 16.37 -13.69 23.86
CA HIS A 311 15.25 -14.33 24.56
C HIS A 311 15.23 -15.84 24.41
N PHE A 312 15.68 -16.41 23.28
CA PHE A 312 15.81 -17.84 23.11
C PHE A 312 16.80 -18.47 24.08
N GLN A 313 17.94 -17.80 24.33
CA GLN A 313 18.95 -18.28 25.28
C GLN A 313 18.46 -18.29 26.73
N GLN A 314 17.43 -17.49 27.05
CA GLN A 314 17.01 -17.27 28.43
C GLN A 314 15.68 -17.96 28.81
N SER A 315 14.74 -18.16 27.89
CA SER A 315 13.37 -18.43 28.32
C SER A 315 12.48 -19.27 27.38
N ALA A 316 12.87 -19.47 26.13
CA ALA A 316 11.92 -20.00 25.12
C ALA A 316 12.17 -21.48 24.78
N GLU A 317 12.99 -22.22 25.55
CA GLU A 317 13.29 -23.62 25.27
C GLU A 317 11.99 -24.47 25.23
N GLY A 318 11.73 -25.07 24.07
CA GLY A 318 10.57 -25.92 23.81
C GLY A 318 9.25 -25.18 23.53
N LYS A 319 9.19 -23.85 23.59
CA LYS A 319 7.96 -23.07 23.27
C LYS A 319 7.99 -22.56 21.84
N ALA A 320 6.85 -22.60 21.16
CA ALA A 320 6.72 -22.06 19.81
C ALA A 320 6.87 -20.54 19.81
N VAL A 321 7.85 -20.05 19.05
CA VAL A 321 8.15 -18.62 18.94
C VAL A 321 7.94 -18.14 17.51
N ILE A 322 7.12 -17.11 17.33
CA ILE A 322 6.85 -16.50 16.05
C ILE A 322 7.73 -15.26 15.89
N SER A 323 8.62 -15.27 14.88
CA SER A 323 9.38 -14.12 14.41
C SER A 323 8.56 -13.34 13.38
N PRO A 324 7.93 -12.20 13.77
CA PRO A 324 6.84 -11.65 12.97
C PRO A 324 7.29 -10.73 11.82
N LEU A 325 8.42 -10.01 11.94
CA LEU A 325 8.70 -8.84 11.11
C LEU A 325 10.09 -8.77 10.48
N ASP A 326 11.15 -9.22 11.15
CA ASP A 326 12.53 -9.02 10.69
C ASP A 326 12.97 -10.12 9.71
N PRO A 327 13.11 -9.83 8.39
CA PRO A 327 13.58 -10.84 7.43
C PRO A 327 14.96 -11.42 7.75
N ARG A 328 15.77 -10.68 8.51
CA ARG A 328 17.14 -11.12 8.91
C ARG A 328 17.12 -12.25 9.93
N ALA A 329 15.98 -12.50 10.57
CA ALA A 329 15.84 -13.60 11.52
C ALA A 329 15.73 -14.99 10.84
N GLU A 330 15.66 -15.06 9.52
CA GLU A 330 15.55 -16.31 8.76
C GLU A 330 16.67 -17.31 9.13
N HIS A 331 17.91 -16.83 9.26
CA HIS A 331 19.04 -17.70 9.57
C HIS A 331 18.92 -18.44 10.91
N LEU A 332 18.18 -17.88 11.89
CA LEU A 332 17.95 -18.49 13.20
C LEU A 332 17.06 -19.75 13.12
N VAL A 333 16.30 -19.91 12.04
CA VAL A 333 15.46 -21.09 11.83
C VAL A 333 16.28 -22.39 11.78
N ALA A 334 17.51 -22.33 11.29
CA ALA A 334 18.40 -23.49 11.26
C ALA A 334 18.85 -23.92 12.66
N GLU A 335 18.90 -22.99 13.61
CA GLU A 335 19.39 -23.20 14.98
C GLU A 335 18.28 -23.59 15.96
N TYR A 336 17.05 -23.06 15.75
CA TYR A 336 15.92 -23.19 16.65
C TYR A 336 14.74 -23.91 16.01
N ASN A 337 14.49 -25.15 16.40
CA ASN A 337 13.45 -26.01 15.82
C ASN A 337 12.00 -25.57 16.16
N ASN A 338 11.84 -24.71 17.15
CA ASN A 338 10.59 -24.14 17.63
C ASN A 338 10.34 -22.70 17.12
N LEU A 339 11.22 -22.17 16.24
CA LEU A 339 11.07 -20.86 15.63
C LEU A 339 10.24 -20.93 14.37
N ILE A 340 9.27 -20.02 14.22
CA ILE A 340 8.44 -19.84 13.04
C ILE A 340 8.73 -18.46 12.46
N HIS A 341 9.38 -18.40 11.31
CA HIS A 341 9.74 -17.17 10.62
C HIS A 341 8.66 -16.76 9.63
N ILE A 342 8.08 -15.57 9.81
CA ILE A 342 6.90 -15.11 9.06
C ILE A 342 7.22 -14.37 7.76
N PRO A 343 8.19 -13.43 7.69
CA PRO A 343 8.49 -12.77 6.42
C PRO A 343 8.94 -13.79 5.37
N THR A 344 8.22 -13.89 4.25
CA THR A 344 8.62 -14.80 3.17
C THR A 344 9.95 -14.38 2.58
N PRO A 345 10.99 -15.23 2.58
CA PRO A 345 12.29 -14.92 2.02
C PRO A 345 12.22 -14.44 0.57
N HIS A 346 13.02 -13.45 0.20
CA HIS A 346 13.03 -12.91 -1.15
C HIS A 346 13.34 -13.97 -2.21
N ARG A 347 14.20 -14.93 -1.90
CA ARG A 347 14.49 -16.06 -2.79
C ARG A 347 13.23 -16.82 -3.18
N LEU A 348 12.30 -17.04 -2.24
CA LEU A 348 11.04 -17.74 -2.50
C LEU A 348 10.09 -16.88 -3.37
N GLN A 349 10.10 -15.55 -3.20
CA GLN A 349 9.35 -14.65 -4.08
C GLN A 349 9.89 -14.71 -5.52
N TYR A 350 11.22 -14.78 -5.71
CA TYR A 350 11.84 -14.93 -7.03
C TYR A 350 11.54 -16.30 -7.64
N GLN A 351 11.55 -17.37 -6.84
CA GLN A 351 11.15 -18.71 -7.28
C GLN A 351 9.68 -18.75 -7.71
N ASP A 352 8.81 -18.08 -6.97
CA ASP A 352 7.40 -17.99 -7.32
C ASP A 352 7.21 -17.24 -8.65
N LEU A 353 7.94 -16.14 -8.90
CA LEU A 353 7.91 -15.44 -10.18
C LEU A 353 8.35 -16.33 -11.35
N THR A 354 9.41 -17.14 -11.18
CA THR A 354 9.85 -18.06 -12.23
C THR A 354 8.85 -19.20 -12.44
N ASN A 355 8.22 -19.71 -11.38
CA ASN A 355 7.14 -20.68 -11.52
C ASN A 355 5.94 -20.08 -12.26
N TRP A 356 5.60 -18.83 -11.94
CA TRP A 356 4.51 -18.13 -12.62
C TRP A 356 4.78 -17.92 -14.12
N ILE A 357 6.02 -17.61 -14.50
CA ILE A 357 6.42 -17.58 -15.91
C ILE A 357 6.11 -18.94 -16.58
N LYS A 358 6.48 -20.06 -15.94
CA LYS A 358 6.21 -21.41 -16.48
C LYS A 358 4.72 -21.71 -16.61
N GLU A 359 3.94 -21.30 -15.63
CA GLU A 359 2.48 -21.52 -15.60
C GLU A 359 1.77 -20.77 -16.74
N GLU A 360 2.28 -19.57 -17.09
CA GLU A 360 1.69 -18.73 -18.13
C GLU A 360 2.31 -18.93 -19.53
N MET A 361 3.43 -19.66 -19.65
CA MET A 361 4.21 -19.76 -20.89
C MET A 361 3.46 -20.51 -21.98
N GLY A 362 3.25 -19.83 -23.12
CA GLY A 362 2.70 -20.41 -24.35
C GLY A 362 3.79 -20.98 -25.27
N GLU A 363 3.36 -21.69 -26.32
CA GLU A 363 4.26 -22.40 -27.26
C GLU A 363 5.20 -21.47 -28.02
N ASN A 364 4.73 -20.25 -28.40
CA ASN A 364 5.50 -19.27 -29.17
C ASN A 364 6.10 -18.17 -28.31
N ASP A 365 6.00 -18.27 -26.99
CA ASP A 365 6.50 -17.27 -26.08
C ASP A 365 8.03 -17.29 -26.01
N LYS A 366 8.61 -16.12 -25.82
CA LYS A 366 10.03 -15.97 -25.48
C LYS A 366 10.19 -15.40 -24.08
N VAL A 367 11.15 -15.95 -23.35
CA VAL A 367 11.48 -15.46 -22.01
C VAL A 367 12.82 -14.72 -22.08
N PHE A 368 12.86 -13.53 -21.52
CA PHE A 368 14.06 -12.71 -21.41
C PHE A 368 14.41 -12.48 -19.94
N MET A 369 15.70 -12.49 -19.61
CA MET A 369 16.18 -11.98 -18.34
C MET A 369 16.94 -10.68 -18.56
N PHE A 370 16.34 -9.57 -18.14
CA PHE A 370 16.96 -8.25 -18.23
C PHE A 370 17.82 -7.98 -17.01
N SER A 371 19.08 -7.57 -17.25
CA SER A 371 20.00 -7.21 -16.18
C SER A 371 20.89 -6.03 -16.58
N GLU A 372 21.26 -5.22 -15.60
CA GLU A 372 22.14 -4.09 -15.81
C GLU A 372 23.59 -4.54 -15.96
N ARG A 373 24.29 -3.99 -16.97
CA ARG A 373 25.74 -4.15 -17.13
C ARG A 373 26.44 -3.23 -16.14
N THR A 374 26.78 -3.78 -14.98
CA THR A 374 27.43 -3.05 -13.90
C THR A 374 28.67 -3.79 -13.41
N ALA A 375 29.66 -3.05 -12.88
CA ALA A 375 30.85 -3.63 -12.28
C ALA A 375 30.56 -4.34 -10.93
N ARG A 376 29.42 -4.06 -10.29
CA ARG A 376 29.03 -4.63 -8.98
C ARG A 376 27.61 -5.17 -9.05
N THR A 377 27.47 -6.45 -8.78
CA THR A 377 26.19 -7.11 -8.60
C THR A 377 25.92 -7.27 -7.11
N ASN A 378 24.78 -6.82 -6.61
CA ASN A 378 24.38 -7.04 -5.22
C ASN A 378 23.84 -8.47 -5.03
N ASP A 379 23.69 -8.88 -3.76
CA ASP A 379 23.25 -10.24 -3.41
C ASP A 379 21.85 -10.56 -3.95
N ALA A 380 20.94 -9.59 -3.96
CA ALA A 380 19.59 -9.78 -4.48
C ALA A 380 19.60 -10.10 -5.97
N VAL A 381 20.38 -9.34 -6.79
CA VAL A 381 20.50 -9.58 -8.23
C VAL A 381 21.18 -10.93 -8.50
N ARG A 382 22.18 -11.30 -7.69
CA ARG A 382 22.81 -12.63 -7.80
C ARG A 382 21.79 -13.74 -7.53
N THR A 383 21.02 -13.63 -6.46
CA THR A 383 19.97 -14.59 -6.12
C THR A 383 18.89 -14.68 -7.20
N MET A 384 18.47 -13.55 -7.79
CA MET A 384 17.52 -13.54 -8.91
C MET A 384 18.05 -14.32 -10.12
N LYS A 385 19.32 -14.15 -10.46
CA LYS A 385 19.97 -14.90 -11.56
C LYS A 385 20.07 -16.38 -11.23
N GLU A 386 20.55 -16.75 -10.05
CA GLU A 386 20.65 -18.14 -9.59
C GLU A 386 19.29 -18.85 -9.63
N VAL A 387 18.22 -18.16 -9.21
CA VAL A 387 16.85 -18.70 -9.24
C VAL A 387 16.38 -18.92 -10.68
N MET A 388 16.63 -17.96 -11.58
CA MET A 388 16.28 -18.12 -12.99
C MET A 388 17.07 -19.26 -13.64
N ASP A 389 18.38 -19.37 -13.41
CA ASP A 389 19.25 -20.43 -13.94
C ASP A 389 18.79 -21.82 -13.44
N SER A 390 18.40 -21.92 -12.16
CA SER A 390 17.94 -23.18 -11.56
C SER A 390 16.48 -23.52 -11.90
N SER A 391 15.72 -22.59 -12.49
CA SER A 391 14.30 -22.79 -12.79
C SER A 391 14.05 -23.82 -13.90
N GLY A 392 15.02 -24.06 -14.80
CA GLY A 392 14.85 -24.87 -16.00
C GLY A 392 14.10 -24.17 -17.13
N ILE A 393 13.86 -22.86 -17.02
CA ILE A 393 13.33 -22.02 -18.11
C ILE A 393 14.44 -21.74 -19.12
N SER A 394 14.17 -22.00 -20.41
CA SER A 394 15.04 -21.47 -21.46
C SER A 394 14.78 -19.98 -21.63
N TYR A 395 15.77 -19.16 -21.40
CA TYR A 395 15.64 -17.70 -21.50
C TYR A 395 16.77 -17.06 -22.29
N ILE A 396 16.52 -15.87 -22.80
CA ILE A 396 17.48 -15.04 -23.53
C ILE A 396 18.02 -13.99 -22.55
N PRO A 397 19.32 -14.00 -22.21
CA PRO A 397 19.90 -12.95 -21.38
C PRO A 397 20.02 -11.65 -22.20
N PHE A 398 19.46 -10.56 -21.66
CA PHE A 398 19.56 -9.24 -22.24
C PHE A 398 20.19 -8.27 -21.23
N THR A 399 21.48 -8.01 -21.42
CA THR A 399 22.29 -7.23 -20.48
C THR A 399 22.84 -5.97 -21.17
N TYR A 400 22.47 -4.81 -20.64
CA TYR A 400 22.87 -3.53 -21.18
C TYR A 400 23.10 -2.47 -20.10
N SER A 401 23.69 -1.34 -20.46
CA SER A 401 23.85 -0.17 -19.59
C SER A 401 22.85 0.91 -19.98
N ILE A 402 22.31 1.64 -19.01
CA ILE A 402 21.46 2.81 -19.28
C ILE A 402 22.12 3.85 -20.20
N LEU A 403 23.46 3.86 -20.28
CA LEU A 403 24.22 4.76 -21.17
C LEU A 403 24.06 4.42 -22.65
N GLU A 404 23.60 3.21 -22.97
CA GLU A 404 23.32 2.78 -24.36
C GLU A 404 22.02 3.38 -24.90
N GLY A 405 21.16 3.85 -24.00
CA GLY A 405 19.93 4.58 -24.32
C GLY A 405 19.03 3.82 -25.30
N ARG A 406 18.74 4.43 -26.46
CA ARG A 406 17.87 3.86 -27.50
C ARG A 406 18.56 2.86 -28.43
N ASP A 407 19.87 2.75 -28.38
CA ASP A 407 20.62 1.83 -29.25
C ASP A 407 20.29 0.36 -28.92
N VAL A 408 19.70 0.09 -27.74
CA VAL A 408 19.25 -1.25 -27.35
C VAL A 408 17.97 -1.72 -28.06
N LEU A 409 17.20 -0.80 -28.69
CA LEU A 409 15.88 -1.12 -29.23
C LEU A 409 15.93 -2.05 -30.44
N GLU A 410 16.81 -1.78 -31.44
CA GLU A 410 16.90 -2.63 -32.61
C GLU A 410 17.41 -4.04 -32.27
N PRO A 411 18.48 -4.24 -31.47
CA PRO A 411 18.85 -5.58 -31.00
C PRO A 411 17.73 -6.29 -30.22
N LEU A 412 16.98 -5.58 -29.38
CA LEU A 412 15.86 -6.15 -28.64
C LEU A 412 14.77 -6.63 -29.59
N LYS A 413 14.39 -5.80 -30.55
CA LYS A 413 13.37 -6.08 -31.55
C LYS A 413 13.68 -7.31 -32.38
N GLU A 414 14.93 -7.47 -32.85
CA GLU A 414 15.37 -8.65 -33.60
C GLU A 414 15.24 -9.95 -32.79
N MET A 415 15.38 -9.90 -31.46
CA MET A 415 15.28 -11.05 -30.58
C MET A 415 13.84 -11.38 -30.17
N MET A 416 12.94 -10.41 -30.15
CA MET A 416 11.54 -10.59 -29.74
C MET A 416 10.73 -11.46 -30.73
N THR A 417 9.63 -12.00 -30.27
CA THR A 417 8.66 -12.73 -31.11
C THR A 417 7.41 -11.88 -31.33
N ALA A 418 6.88 -11.93 -32.55
CA ALA A 418 5.58 -11.33 -32.89
C ALA A 418 4.41 -12.35 -32.80
N GLU A 419 4.70 -13.63 -32.63
CA GLU A 419 3.72 -14.72 -32.64
C GLU A 419 3.26 -15.17 -31.24
N GLY A 420 3.92 -14.66 -30.19
CA GLY A 420 3.66 -14.98 -28.80
C GLY A 420 4.05 -13.83 -27.86
N ALA A 421 3.85 -14.02 -26.58
CA ALA A 421 4.23 -13.05 -25.57
C ALA A 421 5.75 -13.05 -25.30
N ASN A 422 6.30 -11.86 -25.17
CA ASN A 422 7.65 -11.65 -24.70
C ASN A 422 7.62 -11.44 -23.19
N ARG A 423 8.03 -12.45 -22.44
CA ARG A 423 8.00 -12.48 -20.98
C ARG A 423 9.33 -11.98 -20.42
N ILE A 424 9.30 -10.84 -19.77
CA ILE A 424 10.49 -10.14 -19.33
C ILE A 424 10.67 -10.30 -17.82
N TYR A 425 11.67 -11.05 -17.38
CA TYR A 425 12.06 -11.14 -15.99
C TYR A 425 13.15 -10.09 -15.70
N ILE A 426 12.90 -9.18 -14.76
CA ILE A 426 13.88 -8.15 -14.37
C ILE A 426 14.74 -8.65 -13.21
N ALA A 427 16.04 -8.81 -13.46
CA ALA A 427 17.05 -9.11 -12.46
C ALA A 427 17.84 -7.83 -12.10
N SER A 428 17.15 -6.85 -11.52
CA SER A 428 17.74 -5.58 -11.07
C SER A 428 16.94 -4.95 -9.94
N GLU A 429 17.63 -4.23 -9.05
CA GLU A 429 17.07 -3.35 -8.03
C GLU A 429 17.43 -1.87 -8.24
N SER A 430 18.01 -1.55 -9.39
CA SER A 430 18.35 -0.18 -9.80
C SER A 430 17.13 0.51 -10.37
N GLU A 431 16.62 1.54 -9.68
CA GLU A 431 15.45 2.31 -10.13
C GLU A 431 15.67 2.94 -11.50
N ALA A 432 16.88 3.49 -11.74
CA ALA A 432 17.23 4.10 -13.01
C ALA A 432 17.22 3.08 -14.17
N PHE A 433 17.79 1.87 -13.95
CA PHE A 433 17.78 0.81 -14.94
C PHE A 433 16.37 0.30 -15.24
N VAL A 434 15.58 0.02 -14.19
CA VAL A 434 14.20 -0.44 -14.36
C VAL A 434 13.33 0.59 -15.06
N ASN A 435 13.51 1.89 -14.77
CA ASN A 435 12.81 2.96 -15.47
C ASN A 435 13.15 2.94 -16.97
N ASP A 436 14.43 2.79 -17.32
CA ASP A 436 14.86 2.70 -18.72
C ASP A 436 14.28 1.45 -19.41
N VAL A 437 14.34 0.28 -18.75
CA VAL A 437 13.74 -0.97 -19.25
C VAL A 437 12.26 -0.76 -19.56
N VAL A 438 11.49 -0.27 -18.60
CA VAL A 438 10.02 -0.13 -18.76
C VAL A 438 9.68 0.86 -19.87
N ARG A 439 10.46 1.93 -20.03
CA ARG A 439 10.28 2.89 -21.13
C ARG A 439 10.61 2.27 -22.49
N ASN A 440 11.65 1.45 -22.59
CA ASN A 440 12.00 0.74 -23.82
C ASN A 440 10.94 -0.31 -24.17
N LEU A 441 10.43 -1.07 -23.18
CA LEU A 441 9.34 -2.02 -23.40
C LEU A 441 8.04 -1.35 -23.86
N ASN A 442 7.73 -0.15 -23.38
CA ASN A 442 6.59 0.61 -23.88
C ASN A 442 6.70 0.99 -25.36
N LEU A 443 7.94 1.17 -25.88
CA LEU A 443 8.14 1.38 -27.32
C LEU A 443 7.90 0.08 -28.11
N MET A 444 8.29 -1.07 -27.56
CA MET A 444 7.99 -2.37 -28.18
C MET A 444 6.49 -2.63 -28.25
N LEU A 445 5.74 -2.25 -27.22
CA LEU A 445 4.28 -2.32 -27.24
C LEU A 445 3.66 -1.46 -28.37
N LEU A 446 4.21 -0.28 -28.65
CA LEU A 446 3.77 0.58 -29.77
C LEU A 446 4.08 -0.06 -31.15
N GLU A 447 5.06 -0.95 -31.23
CA GLU A 447 5.38 -1.74 -32.40
C GLU A 447 4.61 -3.07 -32.49
N ASN A 448 3.57 -3.22 -31.65
CA ASN A 448 2.68 -4.38 -31.58
C ASN A 448 3.32 -5.68 -31.08
N PHE A 449 4.43 -5.62 -30.34
CA PHE A 449 4.89 -6.78 -29.60
C PHE A 449 4.05 -6.95 -28.32
N GLU A 450 3.67 -8.17 -28.03
CA GLU A 450 3.08 -8.49 -26.73
C GLU A 450 4.19 -8.59 -25.67
N VAL A 451 4.05 -7.86 -24.58
CA VAL A 451 5.04 -7.79 -23.49
C VAL A 451 4.38 -8.06 -22.15
N VAL A 452 4.95 -8.97 -21.37
CA VAL A 452 4.55 -9.27 -20.00
C VAL A 452 5.76 -9.15 -19.08
N LEU A 453 5.65 -8.26 -18.09
CA LEU A 453 6.75 -7.96 -17.17
C LEU A 453 6.62 -8.75 -15.87
N TYR A 454 7.69 -9.43 -15.44
CA TYR A 454 7.83 -10.09 -14.15
C TYR A 454 8.92 -9.39 -13.35
N ALA A 455 8.52 -8.83 -12.21
CA ALA A 455 9.37 -7.91 -11.48
C ALA A 455 9.44 -8.22 -9.98
N PRO A 456 10.60 -8.04 -9.32
CA PRO A 456 10.71 -8.16 -7.87
C PRO A 456 9.86 -7.09 -7.17
N SER A 457 9.39 -7.42 -5.98
CA SER A 457 8.45 -6.60 -5.18
C SER A 457 8.96 -5.17 -4.93
N LYS A 458 10.26 -4.97 -4.83
CA LYS A 458 10.91 -3.67 -4.61
C LYS A 458 10.57 -2.64 -5.68
N ILE A 459 10.36 -3.06 -6.92
CA ILE A 459 10.06 -2.15 -8.05
C ILE A 459 8.80 -1.32 -7.79
N ARG A 460 7.86 -1.83 -7.02
CA ARG A 460 6.64 -1.09 -6.64
C ARG A 460 6.90 0.16 -5.79
N SER A 461 8.03 0.25 -5.13
CA SER A 461 8.42 1.39 -4.29
C SER A 461 9.21 2.46 -5.04
N PHE A 462 9.48 2.28 -6.33
CA PHE A 462 10.22 3.23 -7.14
C PHE A 462 9.34 4.44 -7.47
N GLU A 463 9.84 5.63 -7.15
CA GLU A 463 9.07 6.88 -7.26
C GLU A 463 9.16 7.53 -8.64
N THR A 464 10.23 7.23 -9.39
CA THR A 464 10.49 7.84 -10.70
C THR A 464 9.80 7.13 -11.87
N ILE A 465 9.20 5.96 -11.61
CA ILE A 465 8.48 5.17 -12.62
C ILE A 465 6.99 5.46 -12.53
N GLU A 466 6.42 5.94 -13.62
CA GLU A 466 4.98 6.14 -13.70
C GLU A 466 4.24 4.80 -13.64
N VAL A 467 3.27 4.69 -12.75
CA VAL A 467 2.48 3.45 -12.54
C VAL A 467 1.81 2.97 -13.83
N GLU A 468 1.47 3.89 -14.73
CA GLU A 468 0.91 3.59 -16.06
C GLU A 468 1.77 2.59 -16.84
N HIS A 469 3.09 2.69 -16.72
CA HIS A 469 4.00 1.77 -17.40
C HIS A 469 3.88 0.34 -16.89
N PHE A 470 3.61 0.15 -15.60
CA PHE A 470 3.37 -1.18 -15.03
C PHE A 470 2.08 -1.81 -15.56
N HIS A 471 1.04 -0.99 -15.74
CA HIS A 471 -0.23 -1.45 -16.33
C HIS A 471 -0.08 -1.80 -17.80
N LYS A 472 0.64 -0.99 -18.59
CA LYS A 472 0.90 -1.26 -20.01
C LYS A 472 1.70 -2.54 -20.24
N THR A 473 2.68 -2.81 -19.40
CA THR A 473 3.50 -4.02 -19.49
C THR A 473 2.88 -5.21 -18.76
N ALA A 474 1.62 -5.08 -18.31
CA ALA A 474 0.91 -6.11 -17.56
C ALA A 474 1.75 -6.74 -16.45
N MET A 475 2.40 -5.90 -15.62
CA MET A 475 3.40 -6.33 -14.65
C MET A 475 2.84 -7.34 -13.64
N ARG A 476 3.58 -8.45 -13.43
CA ARG A 476 3.36 -9.47 -12.42
C ARG A 476 4.35 -9.28 -11.28
N VAL A 477 3.85 -9.35 -10.07
CA VAL A 477 4.68 -9.23 -8.87
C VAL A 477 4.27 -10.25 -7.84
N SER A 478 5.25 -10.99 -7.31
CA SER A 478 5.09 -11.86 -6.14
C SER A 478 5.49 -11.10 -4.87
N LEU A 479 4.62 -11.10 -3.87
CA LEU A 479 4.71 -10.26 -2.68
C LEU A 479 4.58 -11.10 -1.41
N THR A 480 5.28 -10.69 -0.36
CA THR A 480 5.02 -11.19 1.00
C THR A 480 3.68 -10.68 1.53
N TYR A 481 3.39 -9.40 1.29
CA TYR A 481 2.22 -8.70 1.83
C TYR A 481 1.49 -7.91 0.76
N TYR A 482 0.17 -8.08 0.71
CA TYR A 482 -0.70 -7.26 -0.13
C TYR A 482 -2.09 -7.12 0.50
N ILE A 483 -2.56 -5.90 0.65
CA ILE A 483 -3.90 -5.62 1.18
C ILE A 483 -4.83 -5.35 0.01
N ASN A 484 -5.81 -6.23 -0.17
CA ASN A 484 -6.89 -5.98 -1.12
C ASN A 484 -8.03 -5.23 -0.42
N TYR A 485 -8.09 -3.92 -0.61
CA TYR A 485 -9.12 -3.06 0.01
C TYR A 485 -10.54 -3.32 -0.51
N ASP A 486 -10.70 -4.09 -1.58
CA ASP A 486 -12.00 -4.52 -2.08
C ASP A 486 -12.51 -5.80 -1.41
N ASP A 487 -11.67 -6.50 -0.68
CA ASP A 487 -12.04 -7.69 0.09
C ASP A 487 -12.99 -7.31 1.23
N PRO A 488 -14.17 -7.96 1.36
CA PRO A 488 -15.10 -7.72 2.46
C PRO A 488 -14.48 -7.93 3.85
N ALA A 489 -13.56 -8.89 4.01
CA ALA A 489 -12.88 -9.13 5.29
C ALA A 489 -11.96 -7.95 5.66
N VAL A 490 -11.24 -7.39 4.69
CA VAL A 490 -10.42 -6.19 4.89
C VAL A 490 -11.30 -4.99 5.25
N ARG A 491 -12.43 -4.81 4.57
CA ARG A 491 -13.38 -3.72 4.88
C ARG A 491 -13.94 -3.84 6.30
N ASN A 492 -14.30 -5.06 6.72
CA ASN A 492 -14.79 -5.31 8.07
C ASN A 492 -13.71 -5.01 9.13
N PHE A 493 -12.48 -5.46 8.90
CA PHE A 493 -11.34 -5.13 9.76
C PHE A 493 -11.16 -3.61 9.90
N LEU A 494 -11.19 -2.86 8.80
CA LEU A 494 -11.07 -1.41 8.81
C LEU A 494 -12.18 -0.73 9.63
N LEU A 495 -13.42 -1.19 9.49
CA LEU A 495 -14.54 -0.65 10.24
C LEU A 495 -14.38 -0.90 11.75
N LYS A 496 -14.04 -2.13 12.16
CA LYS A 496 -13.79 -2.49 13.56
C LYS A 496 -12.61 -1.72 14.15
N TYR A 497 -11.50 -1.64 13.40
CA TYR A 497 -10.29 -0.95 13.85
C TYR A 497 -10.55 0.55 14.08
N ARG A 498 -11.21 1.21 13.14
CA ARG A 498 -11.60 2.63 13.27
C ARG A 498 -12.53 2.86 14.45
N ALA A 499 -13.49 1.97 14.68
CA ALA A 499 -14.44 2.07 15.79
C ALA A 499 -13.74 1.94 17.15
N LEU A 500 -12.74 1.07 17.27
CA LEU A 500 -12.05 0.81 18.54
C LEU A 500 -10.94 1.83 18.83
N TYR A 501 -10.16 2.19 17.81
CA TYR A 501 -8.94 2.98 18.02
C TYR A 501 -9.04 4.42 17.50
N ASN A 502 -10.13 4.78 16.82
CA ASN A 502 -10.38 6.12 16.25
C ASN A 502 -9.21 6.61 15.35
N THR A 503 -8.57 5.70 14.63
CA THR A 503 -7.46 5.97 13.71
C THR A 503 -7.45 4.96 12.56
N GLU A 504 -6.66 5.24 11.51
CA GLU A 504 -6.44 4.32 10.41
C GLU A 504 -5.37 3.29 10.78
N PRO A 505 -5.60 1.98 10.51
CA PRO A 505 -4.60 0.96 10.72
C PRO A 505 -3.44 1.12 9.73
N SER A 506 -2.21 0.99 10.21
CA SER A 506 -1.06 0.82 9.34
C SER A 506 -0.92 -0.65 8.89
N GLN A 507 -0.01 -0.92 7.97
CA GLN A 507 0.34 -2.30 7.58
C GLN A 507 0.70 -3.20 8.78
N PHE A 508 1.24 -2.62 9.85
CA PHE A 508 1.60 -3.38 11.05
C PHE A 508 0.37 -3.85 11.83
N ALA A 509 -0.72 -3.08 11.83
CA ALA A 509 -1.97 -3.52 12.44
C ALA A 509 -2.56 -4.74 11.72
N PHE A 510 -2.56 -4.74 10.38
CA PHE A 510 -2.94 -5.90 9.60
C PHE A 510 -2.07 -7.12 9.90
N GLN A 511 -0.76 -6.91 10.04
CA GLN A 511 0.19 -7.98 10.29
C GLN A 511 0.01 -8.61 11.67
N GLY A 512 -0.17 -7.78 12.70
CA GLY A 512 -0.48 -8.24 14.05
C GLY A 512 -1.79 -9.04 14.09
N TYR A 513 -2.82 -8.56 13.40
CA TYR A 513 -4.09 -9.25 13.28
C TYR A 513 -3.95 -10.60 12.58
N ASP A 514 -3.31 -10.63 11.41
CA ASP A 514 -3.14 -11.86 10.61
C ASP A 514 -2.39 -12.94 11.40
N ILE A 515 -1.28 -12.57 12.04
CA ILE A 515 -0.46 -13.49 12.84
C ILE A 515 -1.26 -14.02 14.01
N ALA A 516 -1.84 -13.16 14.84
CA ALA A 516 -2.58 -13.59 16.01
C ALA A 516 -3.80 -14.45 15.62
N ASN A 517 -4.58 -14.01 14.62
CA ASN A 517 -5.76 -14.75 14.18
C ASN A 517 -5.41 -16.14 13.63
N TYR A 518 -4.35 -16.25 12.82
CA TYR A 518 -3.95 -17.54 12.26
C TYR A 518 -3.40 -18.47 13.33
N PHE A 519 -2.39 -18.05 14.09
CA PHE A 519 -1.67 -18.96 15.00
C PHE A 519 -2.49 -19.31 16.24
N ILE A 520 -3.26 -18.37 16.81
CA ILE A 520 -4.17 -18.68 17.91
C ILE A 520 -5.26 -19.66 17.44
N SER A 521 -5.77 -19.51 16.21
CA SER A 521 -6.70 -20.47 15.62
C SER A 521 -6.07 -21.87 15.45
N MET A 522 -4.79 -21.94 15.09
CA MET A 522 -4.06 -23.22 14.98
C MET A 522 -3.93 -23.90 16.33
N VAL A 523 -3.54 -23.15 17.37
CA VAL A 523 -3.47 -23.66 18.75
C VAL A 523 -4.84 -24.15 19.22
N SER A 524 -5.90 -23.36 18.98
CA SER A 524 -7.27 -23.75 19.34
C SER A 524 -7.70 -25.05 18.65
N LYS A 525 -7.40 -25.18 17.37
CA LYS A 525 -7.85 -26.31 16.56
C LYS A 525 -7.11 -27.61 16.88
N TYR A 526 -5.79 -27.53 17.09
CA TYR A 526 -4.92 -28.70 17.17
C TYR A 526 -4.29 -28.94 18.55
N GLY A 527 -4.60 -28.06 19.54
CA GLY A 527 -4.05 -28.17 20.90
C GLY A 527 -2.53 -28.08 20.92
N ASP A 528 -1.90 -28.86 21.78
CA ASP A 528 -0.44 -28.79 22.01
C ASP A 528 0.40 -29.27 20.81
N ASN A 529 -0.19 -30.02 19.86
CA ASN A 529 0.49 -30.56 18.67
C ASN A 529 0.32 -29.67 17.43
N TRP A 530 -0.17 -28.43 17.58
CA TRP A 530 -0.51 -27.56 16.47
C TRP A 530 0.62 -27.28 15.47
N MET A 531 1.88 -27.30 15.92
CA MET A 531 3.05 -27.09 15.05
C MET A 531 3.22 -28.20 14.00
N GLU A 532 2.82 -29.43 14.29
CA GLU A 532 2.89 -30.56 13.36
C GLU A 532 1.97 -30.37 12.14
N HIS A 533 0.88 -29.61 12.34
CA HIS A 533 -0.12 -29.31 11.31
C HIS A 533 0.16 -28.05 10.49
N LEU A 534 1.26 -27.33 10.75
CA LEU A 534 1.58 -26.08 10.05
C LEU A 534 1.82 -26.28 8.55
N GLN A 535 2.43 -27.40 8.15
CA GLN A 535 2.76 -27.65 6.74
C GLN A 535 1.51 -27.92 5.88
N GLU A 536 0.44 -28.41 6.49
CA GLU A 536 -0.83 -28.74 5.83
C GLU A 536 -1.85 -27.61 5.90
N SER A 537 -1.58 -26.58 6.71
CA SER A 537 -2.52 -25.52 7.04
C SER A 537 -2.20 -24.23 6.28
N GLU A 538 -2.37 -24.25 4.95
CA GLU A 538 -2.26 -23.03 4.14
C GLU A 538 -3.49 -22.15 4.32
N LYS A 539 -3.28 -20.83 4.53
CA LYS A 539 -4.36 -19.86 4.67
C LYS A 539 -3.98 -18.46 4.22
N ALA A 540 -4.82 -17.89 3.34
CA ALA A 540 -4.76 -16.47 3.03
C ALA A 540 -5.50 -15.67 4.12
N MET A 541 -4.86 -14.61 4.61
CA MET A 541 -5.37 -13.69 5.63
C MET A 541 -5.65 -12.30 5.00
N LEU A 542 -5.73 -11.22 5.79
CA LEU A 542 -6.05 -9.88 5.26
C LEU A 542 -4.95 -9.35 4.33
N GLN A 543 -3.68 -9.45 4.73
CA GLN A 543 -2.55 -9.02 3.91
C GLN A 543 -1.51 -10.11 3.66
N SER A 544 -1.47 -11.17 4.49
CA SER A 544 -0.47 -12.22 4.47
C SER A 544 -1.04 -13.52 3.89
N SER A 545 -0.17 -14.40 3.41
CA SER A 545 -0.50 -15.80 3.16
C SER A 545 0.42 -16.66 4.00
N PHE A 546 -0.14 -17.54 4.80
CA PHE A 546 0.63 -18.46 5.63
C PHE A 546 0.67 -19.85 5.00
N ARG A 547 1.87 -20.32 4.75
CA ARG A 547 2.23 -21.67 4.34
C ARG A 547 3.60 -21.99 4.94
N CYS A 548 3.59 -22.44 6.19
CA CYS A 548 4.80 -22.66 6.95
C CYS A 548 5.41 -24.03 6.66
N MET A 549 6.64 -24.06 6.15
CA MET A 549 7.36 -25.27 5.79
C MET A 549 8.54 -25.49 6.74
N LYS A 550 8.68 -26.71 7.26
CA LYS A 550 9.78 -27.07 8.15
C LYS A 550 11.10 -27.11 7.41
N GLN A 551 12.15 -26.57 7.99
CA GLN A 551 13.49 -26.51 7.42
C GLN A 551 14.39 -27.62 8.01
N GLY A 552 14.32 -28.83 7.45
CA GLY A 552 15.08 -29.97 7.92
C GLY A 552 14.82 -30.27 9.41
N THR A 553 15.87 -30.23 10.24
CA THR A 553 15.79 -30.39 11.72
C THR A 553 15.52 -29.08 12.45
N GLY A 554 15.53 -27.94 11.73
CA GLY A 554 15.28 -26.60 12.28
C GLY A 554 13.80 -26.29 12.47
N GLY A 555 13.49 -24.99 12.52
CA GLY A 555 12.14 -24.47 12.66
C GLY A 555 11.37 -24.38 11.34
N TYR A 556 10.46 -23.43 11.27
CA TYR A 556 9.55 -23.24 10.13
C TYR A 556 9.78 -21.88 9.46
N VAL A 557 9.68 -21.88 8.13
CA VAL A 557 9.71 -20.65 7.33
C VAL A 557 8.38 -20.53 6.58
N ASN A 558 7.77 -19.35 6.65
CA ASN A 558 6.62 -19.07 5.81
C ASN A 558 7.05 -18.96 4.35
N THR A 559 6.42 -19.72 3.48
CA THR A 559 6.63 -19.73 2.02
C THR A 559 5.47 -19.10 1.26
N GLY A 560 4.43 -18.66 1.96
CA GLY A 560 3.26 -18.06 1.37
C GLY A 560 3.58 -16.74 0.68
N VAL A 561 3.04 -16.54 -0.51
CA VAL A 561 3.16 -15.33 -1.31
C VAL A 561 1.80 -14.86 -1.78
N ARG A 562 1.74 -13.61 -2.23
CA ARG A 562 0.59 -13.03 -2.91
C ARG A 562 1.01 -12.56 -4.29
N ARG A 563 0.34 -13.05 -5.30
CA ARG A 563 0.56 -12.66 -6.70
C ARG A 563 -0.39 -11.54 -7.07
N ILE A 564 0.13 -10.47 -7.66
CA ILE A 564 -0.68 -9.38 -8.20
C ILE A 564 -0.33 -9.12 -9.66
N VAL A 565 -1.34 -8.71 -10.42
CA VAL A 565 -1.23 -8.31 -11.82
C VAL A 565 -1.67 -6.87 -11.95
N TYR A 566 -0.86 -6.05 -12.59
CA TYR A 566 -1.24 -4.72 -13.05
C TYR A 566 -2.02 -4.88 -14.36
N GLY A 567 -3.33 -4.93 -14.26
CA GLY A 567 -4.23 -5.15 -15.39
C GLY A 567 -4.57 -3.87 -16.15
N PRO A 568 -5.33 -4.00 -17.26
CA PRO A 568 -5.84 -2.86 -18.00
C PRO A 568 -6.78 -2.01 -17.11
N ASN A 569 -7.06 -0.77 -17.55
CA ASN A 569 -7.96 0.14 -16.85
C ASN A 569 -7.56 0.45 -15.40
N TRP A 570 -6.25 0.48 -15.12
CA TRP A 570 -5.69 0.79 -13.80
C TRP A 570 -6.11 -0.17 -12.69
N THR A 571 -6.48 -1.39 -13.04
CA THR A 571 -6.82 -2.43 -12.06
C THR A 571 -5.54 -3.10 -11.54
N ILE A 572 -5.49 -3.37 -10.24
CA ILE A 572 -4.51 -4.27 -9.64
C ILE A 572 -5.28 -5.44 -9.07
N THR A 573 -5.09 -6.62 -9.66
CA THR A 573 -5.83 -7.81 -9.29
C THR A 573 -4.93 -8.78 -8.57
N GLN A 574 -5.38 -9.28 -7.42
CA GLN A 574 -4.74 -10.41 -6.76
C GLN A 574 -5.18 -11.69 -7.48
N VAL A 575 -4.20 -12.52 -7.85
CA VAL A 575 -4.43 -13.83 -8.47
C VAL A 575 -3.95 -14.95 -7.53
N LYS A 576 -4.48 -16.16 -7.76
CA LYS A 576 -4.12 -17.33 -6.94
C LYS A 576 -2.77 -17.91 -7.37
#